data_297f0366768c0a8bb9cacc8ceca440ba
#
_entry.id   297f0366768c0a8bb9cacc8ceca440ba
#
_cell.length_a   1.000
_cell.length_b   1.000
_cell.length_c   1.000
_cell.angle_alpha   90.00
_cell.angle_beta   90.00
_cell.angle_gamma   90.00
#
_symmetry.space_group_name_H-M   'P 1'
#
loop_
_entity.id
_entity.type
_entity.pdbx_description
1 polymer ?
#
loop_
_entity_poly.entity_id
_entity_poly.type
_entity_poly.pdbx_seq_one_letter_code
_entity_poly.pdbx_strand_id
1 'polypeptide(L)'
;MHRAAFLCLLAGGCAIAFAPIFVRLSDTGPLASAFWRTALAVPILWIWLFNTGDRPGLSRSPPRDDSGSVPRKDFVALALAGLFFAADLGVWHFSIFFTSVANSTLLANLAPIFVTLAGWLFWKRRVTRTFLVGMFVAIAGMFVLVGPSFAAGGLKLLGDALGALTGVFYAGYMLAIKSARDSQASTARLMAWSTTITAIVLLPLALLAPQPFWPAAAAGWLPLLGLALVSQVLGQGLIAFAFAHLPASLSSVSLLIQPVVAALAAWIIFAEPVGPLQFLGGAIVLAGIWLSKKGS
;
A
#
# COMPACT_ATOMS: atom_id res chain seq x y z
N MET A 1 -14.37 18.55 -4.06
CA MET A 1 -13.02 18.00 -3.80
C MET A 1 -13.08 16.64 -3.08
N HIS A 2 -13.78 16.48 -1.96
CA HIS A 2 -13.80 15.20 -1.21
C HIS A 2 -14.32 13.99 -2.00
N ARG A 3 -15.34 14.14 -2.87
CA ARG A 3 -15.86 13.04 -3.70
C ARG A 3 -14.82 12.55 -4.72
N ALA A 4 -14.15 13.46 -5.42
CA ALA A 4 -13.12 13.11 -6.39
C ALA A 4 -11.92 12.42 -5.72
N ALA A 5 -11.45 12.93 -4.57
CA ALA A 5 -10.38 12.31 -3.80
C ALA A 5 -10.76 10.89 -3.32
N PHE A 6 -12.02 10.68 -2.91
CA PHE A 6 -12.50 9.36 -2.51
C PHE A 6 -12.55 8.39 -3.69
N LEU A 7 -12.99 8.84 -4.87
CA LEU A 7 -12.96 8.02 -6.09
C LEU A 7 -11.52 7.69 -6.52
N CYS A 8 -10.60 8.66 -6.44
CA CYS A 8 -9.17 8.40 -6.67
C CYS A 8 -8.61 7.37 -5.69
N LEU A 9 -9.00 7.43 -4.40
CA LEU A 9 -8.60 6.46 -3.40
C LEU A 9 -9.06 5.05 -3.75
N LEU A 10 -10.33 4.88 -4.12
CA LEU A 10 -10.88 3.59 -4.51
C LEU A 10 -10.23 3.07 -5.81
N ALA A 11 -10.07 3.94 -6.82
CA ALA A 11 -9.38 3.59 -8.07
C ALA A 11 -7.92 3.17 -7.82
N GLY A 12 -7.21 3.87 -6.94
CA GLY A 12 -5.87 3.51 -6.50
C GLY A 12 -5.84 2.15 -5.79
N GLY A 13 -6.79 1.90 -4.89
CA GLY A 13 -6.97 0.60 -4.24
C GLY A 13 -7.25 -0.52 -5.23
N CYS A 14 -8.12 -0.30 -6.22
CA CYS A 14 -8.38 -1.25 -7.30
C CYS A 14 -7.12 -1.53 -8.13
N ALA A 15 -6.34 -0.50 -8.47
CA ALA A 15 -5.08 -0.66 -9.22
C ALA A 15 -4.05 -1.49 -8.45
N ILE A 16 -3.92 -1.25 -7.14
CA ILE A 16 -3.01 -2.03 -6.27
C ILE A 16 -3.49 -3.48 -6.12
N ALA A 17 -4.79 -3.73 -6.14
CA ALA A 17 -5.36 -5.07 -6.04
C ALA A 17 -4.87 -6.03 -7.14
N PHE A 18 -4.34 -5.52 -8.26
CA PHE A 18 -3.68 -6.32 -9.29
C PHE A 18 -2.24 -6.71 -8.93
N ALA A 19 -1.64 -6.15 -7.89
CA ALA A 19 -0.26 -6.49 -7.53
C ALA A 19 -0.06 -7.99 -7.25
N PRO A 20 -0.91 -8.70 -6.48
CA PRO A 20 -0.79 -10.14 -6.29
C PRO A 20 -0.89 -10.93 -7.62
N ILE A 21 -1.70 -10.46 -8.56
CA ILE A 21 -1.85 -11.07 -9.90
C ILE A 21 -0.52 -10.97 -10.66
N PHE A 22 0.07 -9.79 -10.72
CA PHE A 22 1.36 -9.58 -11.38
C PHE A 22 2.50 -10.34 -10.70
N VAL A 23 2.54 -10.39 -9.37
CA VAL A 23 3.53 -11.20 -8.64
C VAL A 23 3.39 -12.67 -8.98
N ARG A 24 2.17 -13.19 -9.08
CA ARG A 24 1.91 -14.60 -9.44
C ARG A 24 2.27 -14.92 -10.90
N LEU A 25 2.15 -13.96 -11.80
CA LEU A 25 2.55 -14.09 -13.22
C LEU A 25 4.05 -13.91 -13.42
N SER A 26 4.77 -13.37 -12.43
CA SER A 26 6.20 -13.15 -12.49
C SER A 26 6.95 -14.46 -12.24
N ASP A 27 8.05 -14.68 -12.97
CA ASP A 27 9.02 -15.75 -12.79
C ASP A 27 10.22 -15.33 -11.92
N THR A 28 10.22 -14.11 -11.39
CA THR A 28 11.23 -13.64 -10.43
C THR A 28 10.83 -13.94 -8.99
N GLY A 29 11.83 -13.97 -8.10
CA GLY A 29 11.57 -14.13 -6.67
C GLY A 29 10.70 -12.98 -6.09
N PRO A 30 10.01 -13.23 -4.97
CA PRO A 30 9.14 -12.22 -4.36
C PRO A 30 9.86 -10.90 -4.03
N LEU A 31 11.05 -10.96 -3.42
CA LEU A 31 11.85 -9.76 -3.10
C LEU A 31 12.36 -9.05 -4.37
N ALA A 32 12.72 -9.81 -5.41
CA ALA A 32 13.09 -9.26 -6.71
C ALA A 32 11.89 -8.55 -7.37
N SER A 33 10.69 -9.13 -7.32
CA SER A 33 9.46 -8.50 -7.82
C SER A 33 9.16 -7.19 -7.07
N ALA A 34 9.35 -7.15 -5.75
CA ALA A 34 9.19 -5.93 -4.94
C ALA A 34 10.20 -4.85 -5.34
N PHE A 35 11.48 -5.24 -5.56
CA PHE A 35 12.51 -4.32 -6.05
C PHE A 35 12.16 -3.80 -7.45
N TRP A 36 11.89 -4.67 -8.42
CA TRP A 36 11.59 -4.27 -9.81
C TRP A 36 10.33 -3.42 -9.91
N ARG A 37 9.29 -3.70 -9.09
CA ARG A 37 8.10 -2.84 -8.96
C ARG A 37 8.49 -1.39 -8.71
N THR A 38 9.43 -1.16 -7.81
CA THR A 38 9.85 0.20 -7.42
C THR A 38 10.93 0.75 -8.35
N ALA A 39 11.93 -0.04 -8.72
CA ALA A 39 13.03 0.40 -9.57
C ALA A 39 12.57 0.86 -10.97
N LEU A 40 11.65 0.12 -11.61
CA LEU A 40 11.09 0.50 -12.90
C LEU A 40 10.17 1.72 -12.81
N ALA A 41 9.54 1.97 -11.65
CA ALA A 41 8.72 3.15 -11.44
C ALA A 41 9.53 4.43 -11.22
N VAL A 42 10.75 4.32 -10.67
CA VAL A 42 11.61 5.48 -10.34
C VAL A 42 11.77 6.44 -11.53
N PRO A 43 12.26 6.04 -12.72
CA PRO A 43 12.47 6.98 -13.81
C PRO A 43 11.19 7.70 -14.22
N ILE A 44 10.04 7.00 -14.23
CA ILE A 44 8.76 7.56 -14.61
C ILE A 44 8.31 8.62 -13.60
N LEU A 45 8.48 8.35 -12.31
CA LEU A 45 8.10 9.26 -11.23
C LEU A 45 9.00 10.50 -11.19
N TRP A 46 10.28 10.36 -11.52
CA TRP A 46 11.18 11.53 -11.65
C TRP A 46 10.86 12.36 -12.89
N ILE A 47 10.54 11.75 -14.04
CA ILE A 47 10.05 12.47 -15.21
C ILE A 47 8.76 13.23 -14.88
N TRP A 48 7.83 12.58 -14.16
CA TRP A 48 6.62 13.26 -13.71
C TRP A 48 6.93 14.44 -12.79
N LEU A 49 7.83 14.28 -11.82
CA LEU A 49 8.25 15.36 -10.92
C LEU A 49 8.84 16.54 -11.68
N PHE A 50 9.74 16.30 -12.63
CA PHE A 50 10.36 17.37 -13.43
C PHE A 50 9.33 18.11 -14.31
N ASN A 51 8.39 17.37 -14.91
CA ASN A 51 7.35 17.95 -15.78
C ASN A 51 6.31 18.77 -15.03
N THR A 52 6.09 18.51 -13.74
CA THR A 52 5.14 19.30 -12.92
C THR A 52 5.71 20.66 -12.49
N GLY A 53 6.95 20.96 -12.82
CA GLY A 53 7.65 22.16 -12.37
C GLY A 53 7.93 22.20 -10.87
N ASP A 54 7.69 21.10 -10.19
CA ASP A 54 7.96 20.92 -8.77
C ASP A 54 9.44 20.54 -8.59
N ARG A 55 10.28 21.56 -8.44
CA ARG A 55 11.74 21.33 -8.34
C ARG A 55 12.07 20.46 -7.13
N PRO A 56 13.01 19.51 -7.22
CA PRO A 56 13.36 18.56 -6.17
C PRO A 56 13.74 19.18 -4.82
N GLY A 57 14.04 20.47 -4.78
CA GLY A 57 14.51 21.17 -3.57
C GLY A 57 13.64 22.35 -3.11
N LEU A 58 12.58 22.72 -3.83
CA LEU A 58 11.83 23.94 -3.52
C LEU A 58 10.40 23.62 -3.04
N SER A 59 10.10 23.97 -1.81
CA SER A 59 8.72 24.08 -1.32
C SER A 59 7.99 25.20 -2.08
N ARG A 60 6.68 25.04 -2.36
CA ARG A 60 5.83 26.11 -2.89
C ARG A 60 5.51 27.20 -1.85
N SER A 61 5.88 27.01 -0.61
CA SER A 61 5.80 28.07 0.40
C SER A 61 6.95 29.05 0.18
N PRO A 62 6.72 30.38 0.30
CA PRO A 62 7.81 31.34 0.21
C PRO A 62 8.89 30.94 1.23
N PRO A 63 10.17 30.92 0.84
CA PRO A 63 11.23 30.51 1.74
C PRO A 63 11.27 31.47 2.93
N ARG A 64 11.14 30.94 4.14
CA ARG A 64 11.52 31.64 5.35
C ARG A 64 13.03 31.59 5.58
N ASP A 65 13.73 30.85 4.73
CA ASP A 65 15.18 30.75 4.71
C ASP A 65 15.69 30.82 3.26
N ASP A 66 16.63 31.72 2.99
CA ASP A 66 17.29 31.94 1.70
C ASP A 66 18.19 30.78 1.22
N SER A 67 18.18 29.64 1.90
CA SER A 67 19.09 28.53 1.63
C SER A 67 18.66 27.55 0.54
N GLY A 68 17.47 27.68 -0.04
CA GLY A 68 16.98 26.81 -1.14
C GLY A 68 16.83 25.31 -0.76
N SER A 69 17.01 24.96 0.51
CA SER A 69 16.98 23.59 1.01
C SER A 69 15.55 23.14 1.31
N VAL A 70 15.26 21.83 1.08
CA VAL A 70 14.01 21.20 1.53
C VAL A 70 13.93 21.33 3.05
N PRO A 71 12.83 21.84 3.63
CA PRO A 71 12.70 21.88 5.07
C PRO A 71 12.94 20.48 5.65
N ARG A 72 13.80 20.39 6.66
CA ARG A 72 14.22 19.10 7.26
C ARG A 72 13.03 18.20 7.62
N LYS A 73 11.91 18.78 8.02
CA LYS A 73 10.66 18.05 8.36
C LYS A 73 10.05 17.36 7.15
N ASP A 74 10.08 18.00 5.98
CA ASP A 74 9.51 17.44 4.74
C ASP A 74 10.36 16.27 4.26
N PHE A 75 11.69 16.42 4.29
CA PHE A 75 12.59 15.32 3.94
C PHE A 75 12.43 14.12 4.85
N VAL A 76 12.28 14.33 6.16
CA VAL A 76 12.05 13.23 7.14
C VAL A 76 10.75 12.48 6.80
N ALA A 77 9.66 13.18 6.49
CA ALA A 77 8.40 12.53 6.12
C ALA A 77 8.52 11.70 4.83
N LEU A 78 9.24 12.23 3.81
CA LEU A 78 9.51 11.52 2.55
C LEU A 78 10.38 10.27 2.78
N ALA A 79 11.42 10.42 3.61
CA ALA A 79 12.33 9.33 3.96
C ALA A 79 11.60 8.22 4.75
N LEU A 80 10.80 8.61 5.74
CA LEU A 80 9.99 7.67 6.51
C LEU A 80 8.98 6.95 5.62
N ALA A 81 8.34 7.64 4.68
CA ALA A 81 7.45 6.98 3.73
C ALA A 81 8.19 5.91 2.91
N GLY A 82 9.39 6.21 2.40
CA GLY A 82 10.19 5.23 1.67
C GLY A 82 10.66 4.05 2.53
N LEU A 83 11.14 4.32 3.75
CA LEU A 83 11.60 3.29 4.68
C LEU A 83 10.46 2.37 5.15
N PHE A 84 9.32 2.95 5.55
CA PHE A 84 8.15 2.16 5.95
C PHE A 84 7.61 1.33 4.79
N PHE A 85 7.62 1.86 3.56
CA PHE A 85 7.16 1.11 2.40
C PHE A 85 8.15 -0.01 2.02
N ALA A 86 9.45 0.20 2.18
CA ALA A 86 10.44 -0.85 2.00
C ALA A 86 10.28 -1.97 3.03
N ALA A 87 10.04 -1.60 4.30
CA ALA A 87 9.79 -2.56 5.37
C ALA A 87 8.47 -3.32 5.16
N ASP A 88 7.40 -2.62 4.75
CA ASP A 88 6.12 -3.22 4.38
C ASP A 88 6.29 -4.28 3.28
N LEU A 89 6.87 -3.90 2.15
CA LEU A 89 7.08 -4.81 1.03
C LEU A 89 8.04 -5.95 1.39
N GLY A 90 9.17 -5.64 2.04
CA GLY A 90 10.17 -6.64 2.41
C GLY A 90 9.64 -7.68 3.39
N VAL A 91 8.98 -7.23 4.46
CA VAL A 91 8.42 -8.12 5.50
C VAL A 91 7.24 -8.91 4.95
N TRP A 92 6.37 -8.30 4.14
CA TRP A 92 5.27 -9.01 3.48
C TRP A 92 5.78 -10.17 2.62
N HIS A 93 6.74 -9.90 1.74
CA HIS A 93 7.33 -10.92 0.88
C HIS A 93 8.07 -12.00 1.67
N PHE A 94 8.72 -11.62 2.78
CA PHE A 94 9.37 -12.57 3.66
C PHE A 94 8.38 -13.42 4.46
N SER A 95 7.25 -12.86 4.88
CA SER A 95 6.21 -13.61 5.59
C SER A 95 5.63 -14.77 4.77
N ILE A 96 5.53 -14.59 3.45
CA ILE A 96 4.98 -15.60 2.52
C ILE A 96 5.80 -16.91 2.53
N PHE A 97 7.07 -16.88 2.92
CA PHE A 97 7.86 -18.11 3.06
C PHE A 97 7.39 -19.01 4.21
N PHE A 98 6.70 -18.44 5.20
CA PHE A 98 6.28 -19.14 6.40
C PHE A 98 4.75 -19.32 6.50
N THR A 99 3.97 -18.49 5.83
CA THR A 99 2.50 -18.59 5.81
C THR A 99 1.95 -18.47 4.38
N SER A 100 0.65 -18.64 4.20
CA SER A 100 0.03 -18.43 2.89
C SER A 100 0.01 -16.95 2.50
N VAL A 101 0.05 -16.67 1.19
CA VAL A 101 -0.13 -15.30 0.66
C VAL A 101 -1.44 -14.69 1.18
N ALA A 102 -2.49 -15.50 1.28
CA ALA A 102 -3.79 -15.08 1.79
C ALA A 102 -3.71 -14.63 3.26
N ASN A 103 -3.08 -15.41 4.14
CA ASN A 103 -2.90 -15.05 5.54
C ASN A 103 -2.03 -13.81 5.72
N SER A 104 -0.87 -13.77 5.04
CA SER A 104 0.02 -12.60 5.09
C SER A 104 -0.70 -11.33 4.66
N THR A 105 -1.45 -11.40 3.55
CA THR A 105 -2.22 -10.26 3.03
C THR A 105 -3.38 -9.89 3.96
N LEU A 106 -4.07 -10.88 4.54
CA LEU A 106 -5.13 -10.64 5.53
C LEU A 106 -4.60 -9.83 6.72
N LEU A 107 -3.48 -10.28 7.28
CA LEU A 107 -2.88 -9.64 8.45
C LEU A 107 -2.30 -8.25 8.14
N ALA A 108 -1.69 -8.07 6.97
CA ALA A 108 -1.26 -6.77 6.49
C ALA A 108 -2.44 -5.77 6.35
N ASN A 109 -3.61 -6.25 5.96
CA ASN A 109 -4.83 -5.45 5.86
C ASN A 109 -5.45 -5.07 7.22
N LEU A 110 -4.86 -5.44 8.36
CA LEU A 110 -5.18 -4.88 9.67
C LEU A 110 -4.60 -3.46 9.89
N ALA A 111 -3.86 -2.93 8.93
CA ALA A 111 -3.31 -1.56 8.97
C ALA A 111 -4.30 -0.47 9.41
N PRO A 112 -5.62 -0.48 9.08
CA PRO A 112 -6.56 0.52 9.60
C PRO A 112 -6.66 0.58 11.12
N ILE A 113 -6.47 -0.53 11.81
CA ILE A 113 -6.42 -0.57 13.28
C ILE A 113 -5.21 0.24 13.76
N PHE A 114 -4.03 -0.03 13.19
CA PHE A 114 -2.79 0.64 13.57
C PHE A 114 -2.81 2.13 13.21
N VAL A 115 -3.36 2.51 12.04
CA VAL A 115 -3.53 3.92 11.64
C VAL A 115 -4.46 4.64 12.62
N THR A 116 -5.58 4.02 12.99
CA THR A 116 -6.56 4.62 13.90
C THR A 116 -6.00 4.75 15.31
N LEU A 117 -5.33 3.70 15.80
CA LEU A 117 -4.68 3.68 17.11
C LEU A 117 -3.56 4.73 17.19
N ALA A 118 -2.70 4.81 16.19
CA ALA A 118 -1.64 5.82 16.12
C ALA A 118 -2.23 7.24 16.04
N GLY A 119 -3.29 7.44 15.25
CA GLY A 119 -4.01 8.71 15.17
C GLY A 119 -4.57 9.16 16.51
N TRP A 120 -5.09 8.23 17.30
CA TRP A 120 -5.56 8.51 18.66
C TRP A 120 -4.40 8.76 19.64
N LEU A 121 -3.36 7.93 19.63
CA LEU A 121 -2.27 7.98 20.60
C LEU A 121 -1.36 9.19 20.40
N PHE A 122 -0.92 9.47 19.15
CA PHE A 122 0.07 10.51 18.86
C PHE A 122 -0.54 11.87 18.54
N TRP A 123 -1.72 11.89 17.90
CA TRP A 123 -2.36 13.14 17.47
C TRP A 123 -3.67 13.43 18.20
N LYS A 124 -4.05 12.59 19.20
CA LYS A 124 -5.30 12.70 19.98
C LYS A 124 -6.56 12.84 19.08
N ARG A 125 -6.49 12.35 17.84
CA ARG A 125 -7.61 12.39 16.90
C ARG A 125 -8.67 11.40 17.35
N ARG A 126 -9.86 11.91 17.68
CA ARG A 126 -11.01 11.07 18.03
C ARG A 126 -11.75 10.66 16.78
N VAL A 127 -12.16 9.40 16.71
CA VAL A 127 -13.02 8.86 15.66
C VAL A 127 -14.42 8.61 16.25
N THR A 128 -15.45 8.70 15.40
CA THR A 128 -16.80 8.45 15.84
C THR A 128 -17.06 6.97 16.10
N ARG A 129 -18.09 6.65 16.91
CA ARG A 129 -18.51 5.26 17.11
C ARG A 129 -18.94 4.59 15.80
N THR A 130 -19.61 5.34 14.92
CA THR A 130 -20.04 4.86 13.60
C THR A 130 -18.83 4.47 12.74
N PHE A 131 -17.75 5.29 12.75
CA PHE A 131 -16.50 4.94 12.06
C PHE A 131 -15.91 3.64 12.61
N LEU A 132 -15.80 3.47 13.93
CA LEU A 132 -15.24 2.26 14.54
C LEU A 132 -16.06 1.01 14.19
N VAL A 133 -17.40 1.10 14.29
CA VAL A 133 -18.27 -0.01 13.88
C VAL A 133 -18.04 -0.37 12.41
N GLY A 134 -18.00 0.62 11.51
CA GLY A 134 -17.73 0.39 10.10
C GLY A 134 -16.35 -0.26 9.84
N MET A 135 -15.31 0.20 10.54
CA MET A 135 -13.97 -0.38 10.46
C MET A 135 -13.97 -1.85 10.89
N PHE A 136 -14.59 -2.18 12.04
CA PHE A 136 -14.63 -3.56 12.52
C PHE A 136 -15.52 -4.45 11.64
N VAL A 137 -16.62 -3.93 11.08
CA VAL A 137 -17.44 -4.64 10.09
C VAL A 137 -16.61 -4.94 8.82
N ALA A 138 -15.85 -3.97 8.30
CA ALA A 138 -15.00 -4.20 7.13
C ALA A 138 -13.91 -5.26 7.41
N ILE A 139 -13.27 -5.21 8.57
CA ILE A 139 -12.26 -6.19 8.97
C ILE A 139 -12.90 -7.59 9.15
N ALA A 140 -14.06 -7.70 9.77
CA ALA A 140 -14.79 -8.96 9.88
C ALA A 140 -15.16 -9.53 8.51
N GLY A 141 -15.62 -8.69 7.58
CA GLY A 141 -15.88 -9.07 6.19
C GLY A 141 -14.64 -9.60 5.49
N MET A 142 -13.48 -8.99 5.73
CA MET A 142 -12.20 -9.44 5.20
C MET A 142 -11.83 -10.84 5.74
N PHE A 143 -12.03 -11.11 7.03
CA PHE A 143 -11.84 -12.46 7.58
C PHE A 143 -12.78 -13.50 6.96
N VAL A 144 -14.02 -13.15 6.66
CA VAL A 144 -14.97 -14.03 5.95
C VAL A 144 -14.52 -14.25 4.51
N LEU A 145 -14.01 -13.21 3.82
CA LEU A 145 -13.54 -13.26 2.43
C LEU A 145 -12.33 -14.20 2.29
N VAL A 146 -11.37 -14.12 3.20
CA VAL A 146 -10.09 -14.84 3.13
C VAL A 146 -10.12 -16.13 3.97
N GLY A 147 -11.05 -16.24 4.93
CA GLY A 147 -11.14 -17.32 5.90
C GLY A 147 -11.03 -18.74 5.35
N PRO A 148 -11.62 -19.09 4.18
CA PRO A 148 -11.48 -20.41 3.58
C PRO A 148 -10.01 -20.79 3.25
N SER A 149 -9.14 -19.80 3.07
CA SER A 149 -7.70 -19.98 2.81
C SER A 149 -6.84 -20.01 4.09
N PHE A 150 -7.49 -19.87 5.27
CA PHE A 150 -6.79 -19.81 6.56
C PHE A 150 -6.36 -21.22 6.99
N ALA A 151 -5.05 -21.49 7.02
CA ALA A 151 -4.51 -22.76 7.48
C ALA A 151 -3.67 -22.56 8.75
N ALA A 152 -3.91 -23.34 9.78
CA ALA A 152 -3.21 -23.24 11.07
C ALA A 152 -2.03 -24.24 11.18
N GLY A 153 -0.97 -23.87 11.93
CA GLY A 153 0.06 -24.76 12.48
C GLY A 153 1.52 -24.46 12.14
N GLY A 154 2.42 -24.78 13.06
CA GLY A 154 3.88 -24.80 12.89
C GLY A 154 4.55 -23.44 12.67
N LEU A 155 5.53 -23.36 11.75
CA LEU A 155 6.23 -22.11 11.36
C LEU A 155 5.30 -21.02 10.84
N LYS A 156 4.04 -21.34 10.58
CA LYS A 156 3.00 -20.39 10.16
C LYS A 156 2.77 -19.27 11.17
N LEU A 157 2.94 -19.53 12.47
CA LEU A 157 2.82 -18.48 13.48
C LEU A 157 3.85 -17.37 13.28
N LEU A 158 5.08 -17.71 12.89
CA LEU A 158 6.10 -16.70 12.55
C LEU A 158 5.67 -15.91 11.30
N GLY A 159 5.19 -16.59 10.25
CA GLY A 159 4.68 -15.96 9.04
C GLY A 159 3.50 -15.03 9.33
N ASP A 160 2.58 -15.45 10.18
CA ASP A 160 1.43 -14.65 10.59
C ASP A 160 1.85 -13.44 11.43
N ALA A 161 2.81 -13.58 12.34
CA ALA A 161 3.38 -12.46 13.09
C ALA A 161 4.06 -11.44 12.15
N LEU A 162 4.80 -11.91 11.15
CA LEU A 162 5.40 -11.06 10.12
C LEU A 162 4.32 -10.38 9.26
N GLY A 163 3.24 -11.07 8.90
CA GLY A 163 2.09 -10.49 8.22
C GLY A 163 1.44 -9.36 9.01
N ALA A 164 1.25 -9.55 10.31
CA ALA A 164 0.74 -8.51 11.20
C ALA A 164 1.73 -7.32 11.32
N LEU A 165 3.03 -7.60 11.39
CA LEU A 165 4.10 -6.58 11.40
C LEU A 165 4.10 -5.78 10.09
N THR A 166 3.82 -6.42 8.95
CA THR A 166 3.57 -5.73 7.68
C THR A 166 2.46 -4.71 7.80
N GLY A 167 1.34 -5.07 8.46
CA GLY A 167 0.25 -4.12 8.73
C GLY A 167 0.68 -2.90 9.54
N VAL A 168 1.61 -3.06 10.50
CA VAL A 168 2.21 -1.93 11.25
C VAL A 168 3.04 -1.04 10.32
N PHE A 169 3.90 -1.63 9.47
CA PHE A 169 4.72 -0.86 8.52
C PHE A 169 3.87 -0.17 7.46
N TYR A 170 2.84 -0.82 6.96
CA TYR A 170 1.90 -0.21 6.02
C TYR A 170 1.15 0.96 6.66
N ALA A 171 0.74 0.84 7.93
CA ALA A 171 0.16 1.96 8.69
C ALA A 171 1.17 3.11 8.84
N GLY A 172 2.43 2.81 9.16
CA GLY A 172 3.52 3.80 9.21
C GLY A 172 3.71 4.52 7.88
N TYR A 173 3.70 3.79 6.77
CA TYR A 173 3.72 4.35 5.42
C TYR A 173 2.55 5.30 5.16
N MET A 174 1.33 4.89 5.45
CA MET A 174 0.14 5.73 5.29
C MET A 174 0.21 7.02 6.11
N LEU A 175 0.69 6.94 7.35
CA LEU A 175 0.84 8.10 8.21
C LEU A 175 1.97 9.03 7.75
N ALA A 176 3.08 8.47 7.24
CA ALA A 176 4.17 9.24 6.64
C ALA A 176 3.72 9.96 5.36
N ILE A 177 2.95 9.29 4.46
CA ILE A 177 2.30 9.93 3.33
C ILE A 177 1.43 11.09 3.80
N LYS A 178 0.56 10.85 4.78
CA LYS A 178 -0.33 11.90 5.31
C LYS A 178 0.45 13.07 5.85
N SER A 179 1.51 12.83 6.62
CA SER A 179 2.39 13.86 7.15
C SER A 179 3.05 14.69 6.04
N ALA A 180 3.61 14.03 5.01
CA ALA A 180 4.22 14.70 3.87
C ALA A 180 3.20 15.55 3.08
N ARG A 181 1.97 15.04 2.92
CA ARG A 181 0.88 15.75 2.23
C ARG A 181 0.36 16.94 3.06
N ASP A 182 0.30 16.80 4.37
CA ASP A 182 -0.05 17.90 5.29
C ASP A 182 1.03 19.00 5.29
N SER A 183 2.30 18.65 5.05
CA SER A 183 3.43 19.57 4.84
C SER A 183 3.50 20.17 3.42
N GLN A 184 2.46 20.00 2.59
CA GLN A 184 2.37 20.53 1.23
C GLN A 184 3.34 19.87 0.21
N ALA A 185 3.97 18.74 0.53
CA ALA A 185 4.72 17.99 -0.47
C ALA A 185 3.80 17.60 -1.64
N SER A 186 4.21 17.82 -2.88
CA SER A 186 3.42 17.39 -4.04
C SER A 186 3.35 15.86 -4.11
N THR A 187 2.31 15.34 -4.77
CA THR A 187 2.19 13.90 -5.00
C THR A 187 3.39 13.35 -5.78
N ALA A 188 3.85 14.08 -6.80
CA ALA A 188 4.99 13.68 -7.62
C ALA A 188 6.28 13.61 -6.79
N ARG A 189 6.55 14.62 -5.93
CA ARG A 189 7.72 14.64 -5.04
C ARG A 189 7.68 13.49 -4.04
N LEU A 190 6.54 13.29 -3.38
CA LEU A 190 6.37 12.19 -2.44
C LEU A 190 6.64 10.84 -3.11
N MET A 191 6.01 10.60 -4.27
CA MET A 191 6.15 9.34 -4.99
C MET A 191 7.58 9.12 -5.49
N ALA A 192 8.24 10.14 -6.07
CA ALA A 192 9.61 10.02 -6.58
C ALA A 192 10.60 9.67 -5.45
N TRP A 193 10.58 10.42 -4.36
CA TRP A 193 11.51 10.20 -3.24
C TRP A 193 11.23 8.91 -2.48
N SER A 194 9.97 8.66 -2.08
CA SER A 194 9.64 7.46 -1.32
C SER A 194 9.92 6.19 -2.12
N THR A 195 9.57 6.17 -3.42
CA THR A 195 9.82 5.00 -4.27
C THR A 195 11.31 4.78 -4.52
N THR A 196 12.10 5.86 -4.68
CA THR A 196 13.57 5.75 -4.83
C THR A 196 14.20 5.16 -3.57
N ILE A 197 13.83 5.67 -2.39
CA ILE A 197 14.33 5.14 -1.12
C ILE A 197 13.94 3.67 -0.95
N THR A 198 12.69 3.33 -1.26
CA THR A 198 12.21 1.94 -1.22
C THR A 198 13.03 1.04 -2.13
N ALA A 199 13.31 1.46 -3.38
CA ALA A 199 14.11 0.68 -4.32
C ALA A 199 15.54 0.48 -3.80
N ILE A 200 16.18 1.52 -3.26
CA ILE A 200 17.53 1.44 -2.69
C ILE A 200 17.59 0.44 -1.52
N VAL A 201 16.58 0.47 -0.64
CA VAL A 201 16.53 -0.44 0.53
C VAL A 201 16.23 -1.88 0.12
N LEU A 202 15.36 -2.08 -0.88
CA LEU A 202 14.99 -3.42 -1.35
C LEU A 202 16.09 -4.08 -2.20
N LEU A 203 16.97 -3.31 -2.84
CA LEU A 203 18.02 -3.85 -3.72
C LEU A 203 18.91 -4.90 -3.02
N PRO A 204 19.56 -4.61 -1.87
CA PRO A 204 20.40 -5.60 -1.21
C PRO A 204 19.60 -6.82 -0.76
N LEU A 205 18.35 -6.65 -0.31
CA LEU A 205 17.49 -7.75 0.11
C LEU A 205 17.14 -8.66 -1.09
N ALA A 206 16.86 -8.06 -2.24
CA ALA A 206 16.56 -8.81 -3.47
C ALA A 206 17.78 -9.55 -4.03
N LEU A 207 18.98 -8.94 -3.94
CA LEU A 207 20.23 -9.56 -4.41
C LEU A 207 20.70 -10.70 -3.49
N LEU A 208 20.42 -10.63 -2.19
CA LEU A 208 20.77 -11.65 -1.21
C LEU A 208 19.74 -12.79 -1.14
N ALA A 209 18.57 -12.63 -1.75
CA ALA A 209 17.54 -13.65 -1.79
C ALA A 209 17.99 -14.81 -2.70
N PRO A 210 17.71 -16.08 -2.31
CA PRO A 210 18.12 -17.26 -3.09
C PRO A 210 17.30 -17.46 -4.37
N GLN A 211 16.21 -16.70 -4.57
CA GLN A 211 15.33 -16.81 -5.72
C GLN A 211 15.85 -15.98 -6.91
N PRO A 212 15.37 -16.26 -8.15
CA PRO A 212 15.80 -15.54 -9.34
C PRO A 212 15.55 -14.03 -9.23
N PHE A 213 16.60 -13.24 -9.47
CA PHE A 213 16.53 -11.78 -9.49
C PHE A 213 16.04 -11.24 -10.85
N TRP A 214 16.45 -11.88 -11.95
CA TRP A 214 16.10 -11.52 -13.31
C TRP A 214 14.98 -12.39 -13.86
N PRO A 215 14.07 -11.86 -14.70
CA PRO A 215 13.16 -12.69 -15.45
C PRO A 215 13.91 -13.67 -16.36
N ALA A 216 13.40 -14.87 -16.48
CA ALA A 216 14.00 -15.93 -17.31
C ALA A 216 13.85 -15.63 -18.83
N ALA A 217 12.81 -14.88 -19.22
CA ALA A 217 12.53 -14.53 -20.59
C ALA A 217 12.08 -13.05 -20.71
N ALA A 218 12.12 -12.52 -21.93
CA ALA A 218 11.63 -11.14 -22.19
C ALA A 218 10.17 -10.93 -21.78
N ALA A 219 9.32 -11.93 -21.92
CA ALA A 219 7.92 -11.88 -21.49
C ALA A 219 7.75 -11.73 -19.96
N GLY A 220 8.72 -12.18 -19.14
CA GLY A 220 8.71 -12.04 -17.69
C GLY A 220 8.80 -10.59 -17.22
N TRP A 221 9.22 -9.65 -18.09
CA TRP A 221 9.20 -8.22 -17.79
C TRP A 221 7.78 -7.62 -17.79
N LEU A 222 6.81 -8.23 -18.49
CA LEU A 222 5.44 -7.70 -18.56
C LEU A 222 4.74 -7.62 -17.21
N PRO A 223 4.76 -8.67 -16.35
CA PRO A 223 4.22 -8.56 -15.00
C PRO A 223 4.94 -7.53 -14.14
N LEU A 224 6.28 -7.41 -14.25
CA LEU A 224 7.05 -6.41 -13.52
C LEU A 224 6.72 -4.97 -13.96
N LEU A 225 6.52 -4.75 -15.26
CA LEU A 225 6.01 -3.48 -15.78
C LEU A 225 4.58 -3.21 -15.29
N GLY A 226 3.72 -4.23 -15.25
CA GLY A 226 2.38 -4.13 -14.65
C GLY A 226 2.46 -3.70 -13.17
N LEU A 227 3.35 -4.30 -12.38
CA LEU A 227 3.60 -3.89 -11.00
C LEU A 227 4.06 -2.43 -10.91
N ALA A 228 5.00 -2.01 -11.76
CA ALA A 228 5.54 -0.66 -11.74
C ALA A 228 4.51 0.38 -12.19
N LEU A 229 3.81 0.15 -13.30
CA LEU A 229 2.92 1.14 -13.90
C LEU A 229 1.55 1.17 -13.21
N VAL A 230 0.91 0.00 -13.06
CA VAL A 230 -0.45 -0.08 -12.53
C VAL A 230 -0.44 0.05 -11.01
N SER A 231 0.38 -0.76 -10.31
CA SER A 231 0.32 -0.77 -8.86
C SER A 231 1.13 0.35 -8.23
N GLN A 232 2.36 0.64 -8.72
CA GLN A 232 3.22 1.65 -8.10
C GLN A 232 2.93 3.07 -8.59
N VAL A 233 2.99 3.34 -9.90
CA VAL A 233 2.81 4.71 -10.41
C VAL A 233 1.36 5.13 -10.29
N LEU A 234 0.43 4.38 -10.88
CA LEU A 234 -0.98 4.73 -10.89
C LEU A 234 -1.62 4.51 -9.51
N GLY A 235 -1.53 3.29 -8.97
CA GLY A 235 -2.21 2.91 -7.73
C GLY A 235 -1.75 3.72 -6.53
N GLN A 236 -0.45 3.68 -6.21
CA GLN A 236 0.10 4.44 -5.09
C GLN A 236 0.03 5.95 -5.33
N GLY A 237 0.17 6.43 -6.59
CA GLY A 237 0.01 7.84 -6.93
C GLY A 237 -1.38 8.38 -6.63
N LEU A 238 -2.44 7.64 -7.01
CA LEU A 238 -3.82 8.01 -6.71
C LEU A 238 -4.12 7.99 -5.19
N ILE A 239 -3.58 7.02 -4.47
CA ILE A 239 -3.67 6.94 -3.01
C ILE A 239 -2.97 8.14 -2.37
N ALA A 240 -1.73 8.43 -2.76
CA ALA A 240 -0.96 9.56 -2.23
C ALA A 240 -1.66 10.89 -2.53
N PHE A 241 -2.29 11.05 -3.69
CA PHE A 241 -3.13 12.20 -3.99
C PHE A 241 -4.32 12.29 -3.04
N ALA A 242 -5.04 11.19 -2.81
CA ALA A 242 -6.22 11.15 -1.96
C ALA A 242 -5.91 11.50 -0.49
N PHE A 243 -4.76 11.07 0.03
CA PHE A 243 -4.32 11.36 1.40
C PHE A 243 -4.11 12.86 1.68
N ALA A 244 -3.93 13.70 0.63
CA ALA A 244 -3.94 15.16 0.80
C ALA A 244 -5.31 15.72 1.22
N HIS A 245 -6.40 15.01 0.88
CA HIS A 245 -7.75 15.52 0.96
C HIS A 245 -8.67 14.76 1.91
N LEU A 246 -8.21 13.59 2.39
CA LEU A 246 -8.99 12.69 3.24
C LEU A 246 -8.26 12.39 4.56
N PRO A 247 -9.00 12.08 5.65
CA PRO A 247 -8.42 11.57 6.87
C PRO A 247 -7.72 10.23 6.64
N ALA A 248 -6.56 10.01 7.30
CA ALA A 248 -5.81 8.76 7.16
C ALA A 248 -6.61 7.54 7.62
N SER A 249 -7.42 7.68 8.67
CA SER A 249 -8.30 6.61 9.18
C SER A 249 -9.35 6.16 8.15
N LEU A 250 -10.05 7.12 7.51
CA LEU A 250 -11.00 6.79 6.45
C LEU A 250 -10.28 6.18 5.24
N SER A 251 -9.15 6.75 4.85
CA SER A 251 -8.37 6.27 3.71
C SER A 251 -7.90 4.83 3.92
N SER A 252 -7.38 4.49 5.10
CA SER A 252 -6.91 3.15 5.41
C SER A 252 -8.03 2.10 5.39
N VAL A 253 -9.21 2.40 5.98
CA VAL A 253 -10.37 1.49 5.92
C VAL A 253 -10.87 1.32 4.48
N SER A 254 -10.88 2.40 3.68
CA SER A 254 -11.34 2.34 2.29
C SER A 254 -10.43 1.48 1.41
N LEU A 255 -9.15 1.34 1.75
CA LEU A 255 -8.22 0.47 1.04
C LEU A 255 -8.47 -1.03 1.28
N LEU A 256 -9.34 -1.41 2.22
CA LEU A 256 -9.84 -2.79 2.36
C LEU A 256 -10.66 -3.26 1.13
N ILE A 257 -10.92 -2.39 0.16
CA ILE A 257 -11.42 -2.78 -1.15
C ILE A 257 -10.41 -3.66 -1.94
N GLN A 258 -9.11 -3.54 -1.64
CA GLN A 258 -8.06 -4.27 -2.36
C GLN A 258 -8.26 -5.80 -2.34
N PRO A 259 -8.45 -6.48 -1.20
CA PRO A 259 -8.67 -7.92 -1.18
C PRO A 259 -9.95 -8.34 -1.91
N VAL A 260 -10.99 -7.51 -1.93
CA VAL A 260 -12.23 -7.79 -2.68
C VAL A 260 -11.95 -7.78 -4.18
N VAL A 261 -11.29 -6.74 -4.67
CA VAL A 261 -10.94 -6.62 -6.10
C VAL A 261 -9.90 -7.67 -6.50
N ALA A 262 -8.94 -7.99 -5.63
CA ALA A 262 -7.95 -9.03 -5.90
C ALA A 262 -8.61 -10.43 -6.05
N ALA A 263 -9.59 -10.76 -5.20
CA ALA A 263 -10.33 -12.00 -5.30
C ALA A 263 -11.14 -12.08 -6.62
N LEU A 264 -11.81 -10.98 -7.01
CA LEU A 264 -12.52 -10.90 -8.28
C LEU A 264 -11.58 -11.02 -9.49
N ALA A 265 -10.41 -10.35 -9.43
CA ALA A 265 -9.40 -10.44 -10.47
C ALA A 265 -8.83 -11.86 -10.60
N ALA A 266 -8.57 -12.54 -9.50
CA ALA A 266 -8.11 -13.93 -9.49
C ALA A 266 -9.16 -14.88 -10.08
N TRP A 267 -10.42 -14.66 -9.78
CA TRP A 267 -11.53 -15.42 -10.37
C TRP A 267 -11.58 -15.25 -11.89
N ILE A 268 -11.50 -14.02 -12.38
CA ILE A 268 -11.60 -13.74 -13.82
C ILE A 268 -10.36 -14.21 -14.58
N ILE A 269 -9.15 -13.99 -14.03
CA ILE A 269 -7.88 -14.21 -14.75
C ILE A 269 -7.39 -15.65 -14.61
N PHE A 270 -7.54 -16.23 -13.43
CA PHE A 270 -7.05 -17.58 -13.11
C PHE A 270 -8.16 -18.63 -13.02
N ALA A 271 -9.44 -18.23 -13.27
CA ALA A 271 -10.61 -19.09 -13.10
C ALA A 271 -10.70 -19.71 -11.66
N GLU A 272 -10.16 -19.03 -10.67
CA GLU A 272 -10.26 -19.49 -9.27
C GLU A 272 -11.70 -19.37 -8.78
N PRO A 273 -12.33 -20.46 -8.28
CA PRO A 273 -13.72 -20.40 -7.89
C PRO A 273 -13.90 -19.47 -6.68
N VAL A 274 -14.79 -18.48 -6.80
CA VAL A 274 -15.20 -17.65 -5.67
C VAL A 274 -16.43 -18.28 -5.04
N GLY A 275 -16.26 -18.76 -3.81
CA GLY A 275 -17.35 -19.41 -3.06
C GLY A 275 -18.36 -18.39 -2.49
N PRO A 276 -19.57 -18.85 -2.07
CA PRO A 276 -20.60 -17.98 -1.48
C PRO A 276 -20.11 -17.18 -0.27
N LEU A 277 -19.24 -17.76 0.57
CA LEU A 277 -18.64 -17.07 1.71
C LEU A 277 -17.74 -15.91 1.29
N GLN A 278 -17.02 -16.06 0.19
CA GLN A 278 -16.16 -15.00 -0.34
C GLN A 278 -16.98 -13.83 -0.89
N PHE A 279 -18.09 -14.09 -1.59
CA PHE A 279 -19.03 -13.06 -2.00
C PHE A 279 -19.65 -12.34 -0.80
N LEU A 280 -20.08 -13.09 0.22
CA LEU A 280 -20.63 -12.52 1.47
C LEU A 280 -19.57 -11.65 2.17
N GLY A 281 -18.33 -12.14 2.29
CA GLY A 281 -17.22 -11.39 2.88
C GLY A 281 -16.95 -10.10 2.15
N GLY A 282 -16.91 -10.13 0.81
CA GLY A 282 -16.75 -8.93 -0.03
C GLY A 282 -17.87 -7.91 0.18
N ALA A 283 -19.13 -8.36 0.24
CA ALA A 283 -20.28 -7.49 0.50
C ALA A 283 -20.19 -6.83 1.90
N ILE A 284 -19.78 -7.60 2.93
CA ILE A 284 -19.58 -7.08 4.30
C ILE A 284 -18.43 -6.04 4.31
N VAL A 285 -17.31 -6.27 3.61
CA VAL A 285 -16.22 -5.28 3.47
C VAL A 285 -16.76 -3.97 2.90
N LEU A 286 -17.50 -4.02 1.79
CA LEU A 286 -18.04 -2.82 1.15
C LEU A 286 -19.03 -2.07 2.04
N ALA A 287 -19.90 -2.80 2.77
CA ALA A 287 -20.81 -2.22 3.75
C ALA A 287 -20.04 -1.53 4.90
N GLY A 288 -18.98 -2.15 5.41
CA GLY A 288 -18.10 -1.58 6.42
C GLY A 288 -17.39 -0.30 5.97
N ILE A 289 -16.86 -0.26 4.74
CA ILE A 289 -16.25 0.94 4.14
C ILE A 289 -17.29 2.07 4.05
N TRP A 290 -18.49 1.75 3.57
CA TRP A 290 -19.56 2.74 3.46
C TRP A 290 -19.99 3.31 4.83
N LEU A 291 -20.11 2.44 5.85
CA LEU A 291 -20.44 2.84 7.21
C LEU A 291 -19.34 3.72 7.82
N SER A 292 -18.07 3.35 7.64
CA SER A 292 -16.91 4.15 8.08
C SER A 292 -16.90 5.54 7.43
N LYS A 293 -17.26 5.62 6.14
CA LYS A 293 -17.38 6.90 5.43
C LYS A 293 -18.49 7.79 6.01
N LYS A 294 -19.61 7.21 6.46
CA LYS A 294 -20.68 7.98 7.12
C LYS A 294 -20.26 8.53 8.49
N GLY A 295 -19.36 7.83 9.16
CA GLY A 295 -18.87 8.18 10.49
C GLY A 295 -17.61 9.06 10.52
N SER A 296 -17.08 9.47 9.36
CA SER A 296 -15.83 10.24 9.26
C SER A 296 -16.02 11.70 8.85
#